data_bb2c386dd0119d0328f469cecaa95000
#
_entry.id   bb2c386dd0119d0328f469cecaa95000
#
_cell.length_a   1.000
_cell.length_b   1.000
_cell.length_c   1.000
_cell.angle_alpha   90.00
_cell.angle_beta   90.00
_cell.angle_gamma   90.00
#
_symmetry.space_group_name_H-M   'P 1'
#
loop_
_entity.id
_entity.type
_entity.pdbx_description
1 polymer ?
#
loop_
_entity_poly.entity_id
_entity_poly.type
_entity_poly.pdbx_seq_one_letter_code
_entity_poly.pdbx_strand_id
1 'polypeptide(L)'
;MSNNKECCDNECGSDCGESTCWNCTPKINAKAPNFATEVYHDEEIKNIKLSDYKGKWVILFFYPADFTFVCPTELEDLASHYEELKKLNAEVLSVSTDTVYAHKAWHDSSEAVKKINFPMVADPTGNITRDYGVYIEGEGLALRGTFIIDPDGLLKTIEIHANGIGRSGKELLRKLQAAQFVNKYGDQVCPANWEPGKDTLKPGLDLVGKI
;
A
#
# COMPACT_ATOMS: atom_id res chain seq x y z
N MET A 1 -8.41 21.22 -22.90
CA MET A 1 -8.05 21.49 -21.49
C MET A 1 -6.97 20.50 -21.15
N SER A 2 -5.76 20.99 -21.01
CA SER A 2 -4.52 20.21 -21.03
C SER A 2 -4.30 19.49 -19.70
N ASN A 3 -4.34 18.16 -19.71
CA ASN A 3 -3.82 17.34 -18.62
C ASN A 3 -2.31 17.19 -18.80
N ASN A 4 -1.53 18.05 -18.14
CA ASN A 4 -0.12 17.79 -17.93
C ASN A 4 0.04 16.63 -16.95
N LYS A 5 0.22 15.40 -17.46
CA LYS A 5 0.92 14.37 -16.74
C LYS A 5 2.41 14.74 -16.77
N GLU A 6 2.93 15.26 -15.67
CA GLU A 6 4.38 15.38 -15.47
C GLU A 6 4.95 13.95 -15.52
N CYS A 7 5.65 13.64 -16.61
CA CYS A 7 6.48 12.44 -16.71
C CYS A 7 7.54 12.52 -15.60
N CYS A 8 7.73 11.42 -14.88
CA CYS A 8 8.82 11.27 -13.90
C CYS A 8 10.14 11.61 -14.59
N ASP A 9 10.81 12.69 -14.13
CA ASP A 9 12.11 13.13 -14.60
C ASP A 9 13.15 12.01 -14.49
N ASN A 10 13.88 11.84 -15.60
CA ASN A 10 15.07 11.04 -15.87
C ASN A 10 14.86 9.60 -16.35
N GLU A 11 15.19 9.43 -17.64
CA GLU A 11 15.39 8.22 -18.42
C GLU A 11 14.22 7.67 -19.26
N CYS A 12 13.46 8.53 -19.93
CA CYS A 12 12.84 8.14 -21.20
C CYS A 12 13.61 8.78 -22.35
N GLY A 13 14.29 7.94 -23.15
CA GLY A 13 14.90 8.36 -24.41
C GLY A 13 13.84 8.95 -25.35
N SER A 14 14.29 9.78 -26.29
CA SER A 14 13.55 10.66 -27.20
C SER A 14 12.58 10.01 -28.21
N ASP A 15 11.95 8.89 -27.88
CA ASP A 15 11.10 8.14 -28.80
C ASP A 15 9.77 7.66 -28.20
N CYS A 16 9.18 8.41 -27.25
CA CYS A 16 7.84 8.16 -26.75
C CYS A 16 6.80 8.88 -27.62
N GLY A 17 6.34 8.24 -28.68
CA GLY A 17 5.07 8.54 -29.32
C GLY A 17 3.92 8.33 -28.31
N GLU A 18 2.77 9.02 -28.51
CA GLU A 18 1.57 9.09 -27.67
C GLU A 18 0.96 7.75 -27.17
N SER A 19 1.74 6.78 -26.76
CA SER A 19 1.27 5.54 -26.14
C SER A 19 1.70 5.53 -24.66
N THR A 20 0.71 5.47 -23.80
CA THR A 20 0.77 5.26 -22.33
C THR A 20 2.07 4.59 -21.88
N CYS A 21 2.87 5.31 -21.08
CA CYS A 21 4.08 4.79 -20.45
C CYS A 21 3.70 3.68 -19.43
N TRP A 22 3.54 2.44 -19.89
CA TRP A 22 3.20 1.25 -19.09
C TRP A 22 4.37 0.75 -18.21
N ASN A 23 5.52 1.46 -18.19
CA ASN A 23 6.76 1.01 -17.54
C ASN A 23 7.18 1.78 -16.28
N CYS A 24 6.31 2.59 -15.67
CA CYS A 24 6.62 3.21 -14.39
C CYS A 24 6.23 2.29 -13.22
N THR A 25 6.92 1.16 -13.07
CA THR A 25 6.79 0.32 -11.88
C THR A 25 7.21 1.14 -10.65
N PRO A 26 6.41 1.16 -9.57
CA PRO A 26 6.77 1.83 -8.34
C PRO A 26 8.13 1.38 -7.82
N LYS A 27 8.99 2.34 -7.45
CA LYS A 27 10.35 2.05 -6.98
C LYS A 27 10.53 2.47 -5.52
N ILE A 28 11.29 1.69 -4.76
CA ILE A 28 11.66 2.05 -3.39
C ILE A 28 12.41 3.38 -3.37
N ASN A 29 12.06 4.23 -2.40
CA ASN A 29 12.54 5.60 -2.22
C ASN A 29 12.13 6.61 -3.32
N ALA A 30 11.29 6.21 -4.27
CA ALA A 30 10.62 7.12 -5.19
C ALA A 30 9.27 7.58 -4.61
N LYS A 31 8.73 8.67 -5.16
CA LYS A 31 7.36 9.13 -4.82
C LYS A 31 6.34 8.06 -5.21
N ALA A 32 5.41 7.79 -4.30
CA ALA A 32 4.28 6.94 -4.57
C ALA A 32 3.37 7.60 -5.64
N PRO A 33 2.84 6.84 -6.61
CA PRO A 33 1.84 7.33 -7.55
C PRO A 33 0.66 7.97 -6.81
N ASN A 34 0.35 9.23 -7.12
CA ASN A 34 -0.77 9.93 -6.49
C ASN A 34 -2.09 9.59 -7.20
N PHE A 35 -3.17 9.53 -6.44
CA PHE A 35 -4.51 9.28 -6.97
C PHE A 35 -5.56 10.10 -6.24
N ALA A 36 -6.72 10.22 -6.86
CA ALA A 36 -7.94 10.75 -6.27
C ALA A 36 -9.10 9.85 -6.68
N THR A 37 -9.90 9.40 -5.70
CA THR A 37 -11.00 8.47 -5.94
C THR A 37 -12.01 8.47 -4.79
N GLU A 38 -13.12 7.75 -4.97
CA GLU A 38 -14.11 7.51 -3.93
C GLU A 38 -13.68 6.37 -3.01
N VAL A 39 -14.06 6.48 -1.74
CA VAL A 39 -13.92 5.42 -0.73
C VAL A 39 -15.24 5.21 0.00
N TYR A 40 -15.46 3.98 0.46
CA TYR A 40 -16.45 3.68 1.49
C TYR A 40 -15.73 3.65 2.85
N HIS A 41 -16.18 4.48 3.78
CA HIS A 41 -15.62 4.56 5.13
C HIS A 41 -16.62 5.18 6.10
N ASP A 42 -16.80 4.58 7.29
CA ASP A 42 -17.71 5.05 8.34
C ASP A 42 -19.15 5.25 7.81
N GLU A 43 -19.66 4.26 7.07
CA GLU A 43 -21.00 4.27 6.44
C GLU A 43 -21.25 5.42 5.45
N GLU A 44 -20.19 6.10 5.03
CA GLU A 44 -20.24 7.21 4.08
C GLU A 44 -19.39 6.93 2.83
N ILE A 45 -19.78 7.55 1.73
CA ILE A 45 -18.96 7.62 0.52
C ILE A 45 -18.25 8.98 0.52
N LYS A 46 -16.91 8.95 0.48
CA LYS A 46 -16.07 10.16 0.53
C LYS A 46 -15.12 10.18 -0.65
N ASN A 47 -14.74 11.37 -1.10
CA ASN A 47 -13.63 11.53 -2.04
C ASN A 47 -12.35 11.77 -1.25
N ILE A 48 -11.29 11.05 -1.58
CA ILE A 48 -9.96 11.20 -1.01
C ILE A 48 -8.89 11.36 -2.09
N LYS A 49 -7.76 11.91 -1.68
CA LYS A 49 -6.51 11.90 -2.46
C LYS A 49 -5.41 11.30 -1.60
N LEU A 50 -4.48 10.59 -2.20
CA LEU A 50 -3.31 10.11 -1.44
C LEU A 50 -2.57 11.26 -0.76
N SER A 51 -2.51 12.43 -1.40
CA SER A 51 -1.90 13.64 -0.84
C SER A 51 -2.55 14.17 0.45
N ASP A 52 -3.79 13.79 0.77
CA ASP A 52 -4.48 14.19 1.99
C ASP A 52 -3.87 13.54 3.25
N TYR A 53 -3.11 12.47 3.05
CA TYR A 53 -2.41 11.73 4.09
C TYR A 53 -0.96 12.17 4.29
N LYS A 54 -0.53 13.29 3.69
CA LYS A 54 0.82 13.84 3.89
C LYS A 54 1.10 14.06 5.38
N GLY A 55 2.29 13.66 5.83
CA GLY A 55 2.66 13.70 7.24
C GLY A 55 2.29 12.45 8.05
N LYS A 56 1.57 11.50 7.42
CA LYS A 56 1.28 10.18 7.98
C LYS A 56 2.01 9.09 7.20
N TRP A 57 2.22 7.96 7.82
CA TRP A 57 2.53 6.73 7.12
C TRP A 57 1.25 6.22 6.46
N VAL A 58 1.36 5.71 5.23
CA VAL A 58 0.21 5.14 4.51
C VAL A 58 0.54 3.71 4.10
N ILE A 59 -0.43 2.83 4.32
CA ILE A 59 -0.39 1.45 3.87
C ILE A 59 -1.45 1.28 2.79
N LEU A 60 -1.03 1.12 1.54
CA LEU A 60 -1.95 0.69 0.48
C LEU A 60 -1.98 -0.82 0.45
N PHE A 61 -3.17 -1.38 0.61
CA PHE A 61 -3.39 -2.81 0.71
C PHE A 61 -4.33 -3.27 -0.42
N PHE A 62 -3.73 -3.59 -1.58
CA PHE A 62 -4.47 -4.08 -2.74
C PHE A 62 -4.92 -5.52 -2.54
N TYR A 63 -6.14 -5.83 -2.95
CA TYR A 63 -6.70 -7.17 -2.96
C TYR A 63 -7.54 -7.41 -4.23
N PRO A 64 -7.72 -8.66 -4.69
CA PRO A 64 -8.36 -8.97 -5.96
C PRO A 64 -9.76 -8.40 -6.14
N ALA A 65 -10.69 -8.77 -5.27
CA ALA A 65 -12.09 -8.33 -5.38
C ALA A 65 -12.86 -8.60 -4.08
N ASP A 66 -13.97 -7.87 -3.93
CA ASP A 66 -15.01 -8.14 -2.93
C ASP A 66 -15.67 -9.51 -3.16
N PHE A 67 -16.34 -10.02 -2.13
CA PHE A 67 -17.08 -11.30 -2.16
C PHE A 67 -16.26 -12.53 -2.59
N THR A 68 -14.95 -12.51 -2.28
CA THR A 68 -14.03 -13.64 -2.55
C THR A 68 -13.67 -14.41 -1.26
N PHE A 69 -12.67 -15.29 -1.31
CA PHE A 69 -12.42 -16.27 -0.26
C PHE A 69 -11.24 -15.94 0.67
N VAL A 70 -10.09 -15.54 0.11
CA VAL A 70 -8.88 -15.15 0.87
C VAL A 70 -8.97 -13.70 1.35
N CYS A 71 -9.56 -12.81 0.55
CA CYS A 71 -9.61 -11.37 0.85
C CYS A 71 -10.26 -11.06 2.20
N PRO A 72 -11.42 -11.65 2.59
CA PRO A 72 -12.01 -11.36 3.90
C PRO A 72 -11.11 -11.78 5.06
N THR A 73 -10.34 -12.86 4.91
CA THR A 73 -9.41 -13.30 5.97
C THR A 73 -8.25 -12.35 6.17
N GLU A 74 -7.70 -11.80 5.07
CA GLU A 74 -6.63 -10.81 5.15
C GLU A 74 -7.12 -9.48 5.75
N LEU A 75 -8.29 -9.02 5.31
CA LEU A 75 -8.88 -7.75 5.77
C LEU A 75 -9.29 -7.83 7.25
N GLU A 76 -9.81 -8.96 7.71
CA GLU A 76 -10.10 -9.21 9.13
C GLU A 76 -8.83 -9.23 9.98
N ASP A 77 -7.77 -9.92 9.52
CA ASP A 77 -6.48 -9.96 10.20
C ASP A 77 -5.88 -8.54 10.29
N LEU A 78 -5.90 -7.80 9.18
CA LEU A 78 -5.44 -6.40 9.15
C LEU A 78 -6.26 -5.48 10.07
N ALA A 79 -7.58 -5.65 10.10
CA ALA A 79 -8.46 -4.89 10.98
C ALA A 79 -8.13 -5.13 12.47
N SER A 80 -7.71 -6.35 12.84
CA SER A 80 -7.28 -6.67 14.20
C SER A 80 -6.04 -5.89 14.66
N HIS A 81 -5.20 -5.45 13.73
CA HIS A 81 -4.00 -4.64 13.96
C HIS A 81 -4.19 -3.14 13.74
N TYR A 82 -5.36 -2.70 13.27
CA TYR A 82 -5.56 -1.32 12.82
C TYR A 82 -5.36 -0.28 13.92
N GLU A 83 -5.85 -0.53 15.12
CA GLU A 83 -5.66 0.40 16.25
C GLU A 83 -4.17 0.56 16.63
N GLU A 84 -3.36 -0.49 16.46
CA GLU A 84 -1.93 -0.41 16.69
C GLU A 84 -1.23 0.38 15.57
N LEU A 85 -1.63 0.17 14.32
CA LEU A 85 -1.16 0.95 13.18
C LEU A 85 -1.47 2.45 13.33
N LYS A 86 -2.69 2.79 13.79
CA LYS A 86 -3.06 4.19 14.08
C LYS A 86 -2.19 4.84 15.17
N LYS A 87 -1.87 4.11 16.23
CA LYS A 87 -0.93 4.58 17.27
C LYS A 87 0.46 4.88 16.73
N LEU A 88 0.85 4.24 15.63
CA LEU A 88 2.08 4.47 14.90
C LEU A 88 1.95 5.58 13.83
N ASN A 89 0.89 6.40 13.89
CA ASN A 89 0.58 7.43 12.90
C ASN A 89 0.49 6.87 11.45
N ALA A 90 -0.06 5.67 11.29
CA ALA A 90 -0.24 5.03 10.00
C ALA A 90 -1.73 4.89 9.66
N GLU A 91 -2.05 5.18 8.41
CA GLU A 91 -3.38 4.97 7.84
C GLU A 91 -3.36 3.78 6.88
N VAL A 92 -4.41 2.98 6.90
CA VAL A 92 -4.61 1.85 5.98
C VAL A 92 -5.65 2.25 4.94
N LEU A 93 -5.34 2.03 3.68
CA LEU A 93 -6.24 2.18 2.56
C LEU A 93 -6.31 0.83 1.83
N SER A 94 -7.40 0.08 2.00
CA SER A 94 -7.62 -1.14 1.22
C SER A 94 -8.13 -0.77 -0.17
N VAL A 95 -7.61 -1.42 -1.21
CA VAL A 95 -7.89 -1.04 -2.61
C VAL A 95 -8.27 -2.28 -3.42
N SER A 96 -9.39 -2.23 -4.12
CA SER A 96 -9.75 -3.19 -5.15
C SER A 96 -10.36 -2.49 -6.36
N THR A 97 -10.55 -3.25 -7.44
CA THR A 97 -11.19 -2.74 -8.67
C THR A 97 -12.72 -2.67 -8.58
N ASP A 98 -13.27 -2.93 -7.39
CA ASP A 98 -14.71 -2.82 -7.13
C ASP A 98 -15.15 -1.35 -6.97
N THR A 99 -16.47 -1.15 -6.96
CA THR A 99 -17.08 0.15 -6.70
C THR A 99 -17.34 0.37 -5.21
N VAL A 100 -17.50 1.62 -4.77
CA VAL A 100 -17.89 1.93 -3.37
C VAL A 100 -19.19 1.26 -2.95
N TYR A 101 -20.10 1.00 -3.90
CA TYR A 101 -21.36 0.32 -3.62
C TYR A 101 -21.16 -1.17 -3.34
N ALA A 102 -20.19 -1.82 -4.03
CA ALA A 102 -19.79 -3.20 -3.74
C ALA A 102 -19.13 -3.29 -2.36
N HIS A 103 -18.20 -2.37 -2.05
CA HIS A 103 -17.58 -2.28 -0.72
C HIS A 103 -18.62 -2.18 0.40
N LYS A 104 -19.59 -1.26 0.25
CA LYS A 104 -20.67 -1.12 1.22
C LYS A 104 -21.48 -2.40 1.37
N ALA A 105 -21.89 -2.99 0.26
CA ALA A 105 -22.70 -4.21 0.28
C ALA A 105 -21.95 -5.37 0.93
N TRP A 106 -20.67 -5.51 0.67
CA TRP A 106 -19.82 -6.54 1.26
C TRP A 106 -19.57 -6.29 2.75
N HIS A 107 -19.29 -5.05 3.13
CA HIS A 107 -19.15 -4.65 4.53
C HIS A 107 -20.40 -4.97 5.33
N ASP A 108 -21.58 -4.67 4.81
CA ASP A 108 -22.85 -4.91 5.50
C ASP A 108 -23.19 -6.40 5.64
N SER A 109 -22.77 -7.23 4.68
CA SER A 109 -23.20 -8.64 4.59
C SER A 109 -22.18 -9.65 5.14
N SER A 110 -20.91 -9.26 5.32
CA SER A 110 -19.84 -10.17 5.76
C SER A 110 -19.43 -9.89 7.21
N GLU A 111 -19.56 -10.88 8.09
CA GLU A 111 -19.13 -10.76 9.49
C GLU A 111 -17.61 -10.47 9.66
N ALA A 112 -16.78 -10.92 8.73
CA ALA A 112 -15.35 -10.63 8.73
C ALA A 112 -15.08 -9.19 8.28
N VAL A 113 -15.68 -8.77 7.16
CA VAL A 113 -15.45 -7.46 6.54
C VAL A 113 -16.11 -6.34 7.34
N LYS A 114 -17.20 -6.62 8.05
CA LYS A 114 -17.85 -5.70 8.97
C LYS A 114 -16.93 -5.18 10.10
N LYS A 115 -15.84 -5.87 10.37
CA LYS A 115 -14.82 -5.46 11.35
C LYS A 115 -13.84 -4.41 10.82
N ILE A 116 -13.88 -4.10 9.53
CA ILE A 116 -13.00 -3.12 8.89
C ILE A 116 -13.43 -1.71 9.32
N ASN A 117 -12.47 -0.98 9.89
CA ASN A 117 -12.64 0.40 10.31
C ASN A 117 -11.69 1.37 9.57
N PHE A 118 -11.13 0.93 8.44
CA PHE A 118 -10.30 1.75 7.56
C PHE A 118 -10.96 1.95 6.19
N PRO A 119 -10.58 3.00 5.43
CA PRO A 119 -11.16 3.29 4.12
C PRO A 119 -11.02 2.14 3.12
N MET A 120 -12.11 1.78 2.46
CA MET A 120 -12.16 0.86 1.33
C MET A 120 -12.19 1.68 0.03
N VAL A 121 -11.10 1.67 -0.68
CA VAL A 121 -10.83 2.51 -1.87
C VAL A 121 -11.34 1.82 -3.11
N ALA A 122 -12.18 2.50 -3.88
CA ALA A 122 -12.70 2.02 -5.15
C ALA A 122 -11.78 2.39 -6.31
N ASP A 123 -11.41 1.41 -7.14
CA ASP A 123 -10.67 1.61 -8.39
C ASP A 123 -11.34 0.91 -9.58
N PRO A 124 -12.62 1.21 -9.89
CA PRO A 124 -13.36 0.49 -10.94
C PRO A 124 -12.77 0.67 -12.35
N THR A 125 -11.89 1.63 -12.53
CA THR A 125 -11.16 1.83 -13.79
C THR A 125 -9.85 1.04 -13.86
N GLY A 126 -9.36 0.52 -12.72
CA GLY A 126 -8.08 -0.16 -12.61
C GLY A 126 -6.87 0.78 -12.77
N ASN A 127 -7.07 2.10 -12.75
CA ASN A 127 -5.98 3.05 -12.95
C ASN A 127 -5.00 3.06 -11.78
N ILE A 128 -5.50 3.09 -10.54
CA ILE A 128 -4.66 3.05 -9.34
C ILE A 128 -3.89 1.72 -9.32
N THR A 129 -4.59 0.62 -9.55
CA THR A 129 -4.02 -0.73 -9.57
C THR A 129 -2.93 -0.88 -10.64
N ARG A 130 -3.09 -0.25 -11.83
CA ARG A 130 -2.05 -0.20 -12.87
C ARG A 130 -0.87 0.68 -12.46
N ASP A 131 -1.12 1.86 -11.93
CA ASP A 131 -0.07 2.78 -11.51
C ASP A 131 0.83 2.16 -10.41
N TYR A 132 0.28 1.24 -9.62
CA TYR A 132 1.03 0.46 -8.62
C TYR A 132 1.56 -0.88 -9.15
N GLY A 133 1.36 -1.21 -10.42
CA GLY A 133 1.92 -2.41 -11.07
C GLY A 133 1.34 -3.73 -10.55
N VAL A 134 0.11 -3.72 -10.05
CA VAL A 134 -0.57 -4.90 -9.49
C VAL A 134 -1.85 -5.29 -10.24
N TYR A 135 -2.13 -4.66 -11.38
CA TYR A 135 -3.30 -4.99 -12.20
C TYR A 135 -3.05 -6.26 -13.03
N ILE A 136 -4.03 -7.16 -13.05
CA ILE A 136 -4.00 -8.38 -13.87
C ILE A 136 -4.79 -8.10 -15.16
N GLU A 137 -4.04 -7.89 -16.25
CA GLU A 137 -4.66 -7.67 -17.56
C GLU A 137 -5.48 -8.89 -17.98
N GLY A 138 -6.68 -8.63 -18.47
CA GLY A 138 -7.64 -9.67 -18.89
C GLY A 138 -8.54 -10.19 -17.78
N GLU A 139 -8.21 -10.02 -16.51
CA GLU A 139 -9.06 -10.40 -15.37
C GLU A 139 -9.79 -9.18 -14.77
N GLY A 140 -9.21 -7.99 -14.87
CA GLY A 140 -9.75 -6.79 -14.26
C GLY A 140 -9.56 -6.73 -12.73
N LEU A 141 -8.68 -7.56 -12.19
CA LEU A 141 -8.43 -7.74 -10.76
C LEU A 141 -7.06 -7.21 -10.35
N ALA A 142 -6.87 -7.01 -9.05
CA ALA A 142 -5.56 -6.72 -8.48
C ALA A 142 -4.85 -7.99 -8.00
N LEU A 143 -3.52 -8.00 -8.06
CA LEU A 143 -2.68 -8.86 -7.21
C LEU A 143 -2.76 -8.38 -5.76
N ARG A 144 -2.33 -9.23 -4.82
CA ARG A 144 -2.22 -8.86 -3.40
C ARG A 144 -0.98 -8.02 -3.16
N GLY A 145 -1.08 -6.71 -3.47
CA GLY A 145 0.01 -5.75 -3.28
C GLY A 145 -0.09 -5.03 -1.94
N THR A 146 1.04 -4.87 -1.25
CA THR A 146 1.17 -4.04 -0.04
C THR A 146 2.29 -3.03 -0.26
N PHE A 147 1.97 -1.76 -0.05
CA PHE A 147 2.91 -0.66 -0.22
C PHE A 147 2.92 0.18 1.06
N ILE A 148 4.09 0.34 1.68
CA ILE A 148 4.26 1.24 2.83
C ILE A 148 4.90 2.52 2.31
N ILE A 149 4.22 3.64 2.55
CA ILE A 149 4.59 4.99 2.12
C ILE A 149 4.91 5.81 3.36
N ASP A 150 6.03 6.53 3.34
CA ASP A 150 6.44 7.38 4.46
C ASP A 150 5.69 8.75 4.46
N PRO A 151 5.83 9.56 5.55
CA PRO A 151 5.19 10.87 5.66
C PRO A 151 5.54 11.87 4.56
N ASP A 152 6.66 11.67 3.86
CA ASP A 152 7.09 12.48 2.73
C ASP A 152 6.53 11.96 1.39
N GLY A 153 5.78 10.87 1.41
CA GLY A 153 5.18 10.24 0.24
C GLY A 153 6.15 9.35 -0.55
N LEU A 154 7.22 8.85 0.09
CA LEU A 154 8.17 7.94 -0.55
C LEU A 154 7.84 6.48 -0.21
N LEU A 155 7.91 5.60 -1.21
CA LEU A 155 7.75 4.16 -1.02
C LEU A 155 8.91 3.57 -0.22
N LYS A 156 8.60 2.86 0.87
CA LYS A 156 9.60 2.21 1.74
C LYS A 156 9.60 0.69 1.64
N THR A 157 8.45 0.07 1.43
CA THR A 157 8.36 -1.37 1.18
C THR A 157 7.35 -1.64 0.08
N ILE A 158 7.61 -2.68 -0.69
CA ILE A 158 6.71 -3.24 -1.70
C ILE A 158 6.71 -4.75 -1.49
N GLU A 159 5.51 -5.31 -1.38
CA GLU A 159 5.29 -6.76 -1.28
C GLU A 159 4.12 -7.12 -2.20
N ILE A 160 4.31 -8.08 -3.09
CA ILE A 160 3.28 -8.51 -4.03
C ILE A 160 3.20 -10.03 -4.00
N HIS A 161 2.00 -10.57 -3.72
CA HIS A 161 1.74 -12.01 -3.70
C HIS A 161 0.80 -12.41 -4.84
N ALA A 162 0.93 -13.64 -5.28
CA ALA A 162 -0.08 -14.28 -6.12
C ALA A 162 -1.41 -14.41 -5.35
N ASN A 163 -2.53 -14.41 -6.08
CA ASN A 163 -3.87 -14.34 -5.47
C ASN A 163 -4.25 -15.52 -4.56
N GLY A 164 -3.53 -16.64 -4.64
CA GLY A 164 -3.71 -17.79 -3.74
C GLY A 164 -2.96 -17.70 -2.40
N ILE A 165 -2.14 -16.65 -2.18
CA ILE A 165 -1.25 -16.56 -1.01
C ILE A 165 -1.63 -15.32 -0.17
N GLY A 166 -2.31 -15.55 0.96
CA GLY A 166 -2.67 -14.50 1.91
C GLY A 166 -1.46 -13.90 2.62
N ARG A 167 -1.59 -12.62 3.02
CA ARG A 167 -0.56 -11.85 3.75
C ARG A 167 -0.87 -11.85 5.25
N SER A 168 0.10 -11.43 6.06
CA SER A 168 -0.02 -11.35 7.52
C SER A 168 -0.01 -9.90 7.99
N GLY A 169 -1.03 -9.48 8.74
CA GLY A 169 -1.11 -8.16 9.38
C GLY A 169 -0.02 -7.98 10.43
N LYS A 170 0.34 -9.01 11.16
CA LYS A 170 1.47 -9.00 12.11
C LYS A 170 2.79 -8.67 11.41
N GLU A 171 3.07 -9.30 10.26
CA GLU A 171 4.30 -9.03 9.51
C GLU A 171 4.28 -7.63 8.89
N LEU A 172 3.14 -7.17 8.44
CA LEU A 172 2.96 -5.81 7.96
C LEU A 172 3.26 -4.78 9.06
N LEU A 173 2.71 -4.98 10.26
CA LEU A 173 2.99 -4.14 11.43
C LEU A 173 4.50 -4.11 11.74
N ARG A 174 5.15 -5.27 11.78
CA ARG A 174 6.61 -5.37 12.00
C ARG A 174 7.40 -4.59 10.93
N LYS A 175 7.02 -4.71 9.66
CA LYS A 175 7.67 -3.97 8.55
C LYS A 175 7.49 -2.46 8.68
N LEU A 176 6.29 -2.00 9.06
CA LEU A 176 6.06 -0.58 9.33
C LEU A 176 6.95 -0.07 10.47
N GLN A 177 7.01 -0.81 11.58
CA GLN A 177 7.84 -0.44 12.72
C GLN A 177 9.33 -0.36 12.36
N ALA A 178 9.82 -1.30 11.54
CA ALA A 178 11.19 -1.27 11.03
C ALA A 178 11.42 -0.06 10.10
N ALA A 179 10.49 0.23 9.20
CA ALA A 179 10.58 1.40 8.32
C ALA A 179 10.59 2.72 9.12
N GLN A 180 9.75 2.82 10.15
CA GLN A 180 9.73 3.98 11.05
C GLN A 180 11.03 4.13 11.85
N PHE A 181 11.58 3.01 12.34
CA PHE A 181 12.84 3.02 13.06
C PHE A 181 13.97 3.55 12.17
N VAL A 182 14.14 3.00 10.98
CA VAL A 182 15.18 3.43 10.03
C VAL A 182 14.97 4.89 9.59
N ASN A 183 13.71 5.32 9.42
CA ASN A 183 13.41 6.72 9.08
C ASN A 183 13.81 7.69 10.22
N LYS A 184 13.66 7.26 11.45
CA LYS A 184 14.02 8.04 12.65
C LYS A 184 15.52 8.04 12.97
N TYR A 185 16.18 6.90 12.77
CA TYR A 185 17.57 6.64 13.15
C TYR A 185 18.39 6.28 11.92
N GLY A 186 18.60 7.24 11.03
CA GLY A 186 19.18 7.02 9.68
C GLY A 186 20.57 6.39 9.61
N ASP A 187 21.28 6.25 10.74
CA ASP A 187 22.60 5.60 10.86
C ASP A 187 22.52 4.14 11.37
N GLN A 188 21.30 3.65 11.67
CA GLN A 188 21.07 2.29 12.17
C GLN A 188 20.18 1.51 11.20
N VAL A 189 20.38 0.21 11.14
CA VAL A 189 19.60 -0.69 10.29
C VAL A 189 18.99 -1.82 11.11
N CYS A 190 17.81 -2.26 10.70
CA CYS A 190 17.09 -3.38 11.30
C CYS A 190 17.54 -4.68 10.65
N PRO A 191 18.12 -5.64 11.39
CA PRO A 191 18.46 -6.96 10.85
C PRO A 191 17.20 -7.78 10.53
N ALA A 192 17.39 -8.96 9.94
CA ALA A 192 16.30 -9.90 9.68
C ALA A 192 15.51 -10.20 10.95
N ASN A 193 14.18 -10.28 10.85
CA ASN A 193 13.25 -10.53 11.97
C ASN A 193 13.35 -9.53 13.14
N TRP A 194 13.86 -8.32 12.86
CA TRP A 194 13.90 -7.28 13.87
C TRP A 194 12.49 -6.90 14.34
N GLU A 195 12.37 -6.69 15.64
CA GLU A 195 11.16 -6.17 16.31
C GLU A 195 11.56 -5.03 17.24
N PRO A 196 10.64 -4.11 17.58
CA PRO A 196 10.92 -3.03 18.53
C PRO A 196 11.53 -3.55 19.84
N GLY A 197 12.62 -2.88 20.27
CA GLY A 197 13.36 -3.26 21.48
C GLY A 197 14.45 -4.30 21.27
N LYS A 198 14.59 -4.88 20.08
CA LYS A 198 15.73 -5.75 19.73
C LYS A 198 16.93 -4.94 19.21
N ASP A 199 18.09 -5.58 19.25
CA ASP A 199 19.34 -4.96 18.78
C ASP A 199 19.27 -4.55 17.33
N THR A 200 19.92 -3.44 17.02
CA THR A 200 20.11 -2.91 15.66
C THR A 200 21.58 -2.93 15.30
N LEU A 201 21.89 -2.76 14.03
CA LEU A 201 23.25 -2.70 13.56
C LEU A 201 23.59 -1.27 13.11
N LYS A 202 24.77 -0.80 13.46
CA LYS A 202 25.34 0.43 12.91
C LYS A 202 26.34 0.01 11.82
N PRO A 203 26.02 0.21 10.52
CA PRO A 203 26.91 -0.19 9.44
C PRO A 203 28.31 0.42 9.59
N GLY A 204 29.35 -0.39 9.50
CA GLY A 204 30.72 0.03 9.62
C GLY A 204 31.69 -1.07 9.18
N LEU A 205 32.94 -0.69 8.84
CA LEU A 205 33.97 -1.65 8.42
C LEU A 205 34.31 -2.68 9.51
N ASP A 206 34.09 -2.33 10.76
CA ASP A 206 34.30 -3.17 11.93
C ASP A 206 33.35 -4.37 12.02
N LEU A 207 32.21 -4.32 11.32
CA LEU A 207 31.22 -5.39 11.27
C LEU A 207 31.43 -6.35 10.09
N VAL A 208 32.28 -6.00 9.10
CA VAL A 208 32.50 -6.83 7.92
C VAL A 208 33.05 -8.19 8.30
N GLY A 209 32.36 -9.26 7.96
CA GLY A 209 32.72 -10.65 8.26
C GLY A 209 32.56 -11.07 9.74
N LYS A 210 31.84 -10.26 10.57
CA LYS A 210 31.60 -10.55 11.98
C LYS A 210 30.12 -10.77 12.34
N ILE A 211 29.22 -10.65 11.35
CA ILE A 211 27.76 -10.90 11.45
C ILE A 211 27.34 -11.97 10.47
#